data_c62ff7abf18eb9bed3da0305b4a193dd
#
_entry.id   c62ff7abf18eb9bed3da0305b4a193dd
#
_cell.length_a   1.000
_cell.length_b   1.000
_cell.length_c   1.000
_cell.angle_alpha   90.00
_cell.angle_beta   90.00
_cell.angle_gamma   90.00
#
_symmetry.space_group_name_H-M   'P 1'
#
loop_
_entity.id
_entity.type
_entity.pdbx_description
1 polymer ?
#
loop_
_entity_poly.entity_id
_entity_poly.type
_entity_poly.pdbx_seq_one_letter_code
_entity_poly.pdbx_strand_id
1 'polypeptide(L)'
;MRIAVLASEGAPYAKSGGLGDVMEALPAALKRIEGNEVLLILPYYKKIKDSEKYPTELLSEITVQLGWRQQYCGIRRLLGREDGVQVLFVDNDYYFGGRTGPIYGDGDDSARFAYFSKA
;
A
#
# COMPACT_ATOMS: atom_id res chain seq x y z
N MET A 1 -4.26 18.44 10.89
CA MET A 1 -3.15 17.50 11.19
C MET A 1 -2.90 16.64 9.95
N ARG A 2 -1.67 16.32 9.68
CA ARG A 2 -1.30 15.38 8.60
C ARG A 2 -1.07 14.00 9.20
N ILE A 3 -1.80 13.01 8.70
CA ILE A 3 -1.77 11.65 9.24
C ILE A 3 -1.41 10.68 8.11
N ALA A 4 -0.36 9.90 8.30
CA ALA A 4 -0.01 8.80 7.42
C ALA A 4 -0.27 7.48 8.14
N VAL A 5 -1.03 6.59 7.49
CA VAL A 5 -1.34 5.27 8.00
C VAL A 5 -0.70 4.25 7.07
N LEU A 6 0.23 3.46 7.61
CA LEU A 6 0.93 2.42 6.84
C LEU A 6 0.43 1.06 7.31
N ALA A 7 0.04 0.21 6.38
CA ALA A 7 -0.47 -1.12 6.70
C ALA A 7 -0.08 -2.13 5.62
N SER A 8 -0.04 -3.40 6.00
CA SER A 8 0.26 -4.49 5.07
C SER A 8 -0.95 -4.92 4.25
N GLU A 9 -2.15 -4.52 4.64
CA GLU A 9 -3.38 -4.79 3.92
C GLU A 9 -4.41 -3.69 4.18
N GLY A 10 -5.37 -3.53 3.28
CA GLY A 10 -6.47 -2.58 3.41
C GLY A 10 -7.58 -2.89 2.42
N ALA A 11 -8.80 -3.06 2.92
CA ALA A 11 -9.97 -3.22 2.06
C ALA A 11 -10.36 -1.85 1.47
N PRO A 12 -10.97 -1.80 0.30
CA PRO A 12 -11.35 -2.91 -0.58
C PRO A 12 -10.21 -3.42 -1.47
N TYR A 13 -9.00 -2.88 -1.33
CA TYR A 13 -7.91 -3.12 -2.28
C TYR A 13 -7.32 -4.52 -2.14
N ALA A 14 -6.81 -4.84 -0.96
CA ALA A 14 -6.27 -6.15 -0.65
C ALA A 14 -6.52 -6.45 0.84
N LYS A 15 -7.07 -7.61 1.14
CA LYS A 15 -7.48 -7.96 2.49
C LYS A 15 -7.33 -9.45 2.72
N SER A 16 -6.83 -9.83 3.90
CA SER A 16 -6.83 -11.20 4.36
C SER A 16 -7.56 -11.37 5.70
N GLY A 17 -7.75 -10.31 6.47
CA GLY A 17 -8.38 -10.39 7.79
C GLY A 17 -8.82 -9.05 8.35
N GLY A 18 -8.91 -8.96 9.67
CA GLY A 18 -9.47 -7.81 10.38
C GLY A 18 -8.69 -6.52 10.20
N LEU A 19 -7.36 -6.57 9.97
CA LEU A 19 -6.57 -5.39 9.71
C LEU A 19 -7.05 -4.68 8.42
N GLY A 20 -7.38 -5.46 7.39
CA GLY A 20 -7.93 -4.91 6.16
C GLY A 20 -9.21 -4.14 6.37
N ASP A 21 -10.11 -4.64 7.23
CA ASP A 21 -11.36 -3.96 7.57
C ASP A 21 -11.11 -2.67 8.34
N VAL A 22 -10.17 -2.68 9.28
CA VAL A 22 -9.81 -1.46 10.04
C VAL A 22 -9.24 -0.40 9.10
N MET A 23 -8.42 -0.80 8.14
CA MET A 23 -7.81 0.14 7.20
C MET A 23 -8.79 0.68 6.15
N GLU A 24 -9.94 0.05 5.97
CA GLU A 24 -11.03 0.62 5.20
C GLU A 24 -11.72 1.74 5.96
N ALA A 25 -12.01 1.52 7.23
CA ALA A 25 -12.82 2.41 8.04
C ALA A 25 -12.04 3.56 8.68
N LEU A 26 -10.84 3.29 9.20
CA LEU A 26 -10.08 4.25 9.99
C LEU A 26 -9.63 5.49 9.19
N PRO A 27 -9.02 5.35 8.01
CA PRO A 27 -8.60 6.54 7.26
C PRO A 27 -9.78 7.45 6.91
N ALA A 28 -10.90 6.88 6.50
CA ALA A 28 -12.11 7.65 6.19
C ALA A 28 -12.66 8.36 7.42
N ALA A 29 -12.65 7.70 8.58
CA ALA A 29 -13.10 8.29 9.85
C ALA A 29 -12.19 9.45 10.27
N LEU A 30 -10.87 9.29 10.14
CA LEU A 30 -9.91 10.35 10.45
C LEU A 30 -10.06 11.55 9.51
N LYS A 31 -10.36 11.31 8.24
CA LYS A 31 -10.54 12.37 7.25
C LYS A 31 -11.80 13.20 7.52
N ARG A 32 -12.82 12.61 8.10
CA ARG A 32 -14.05 13.35 8.46
C ARG A 32 -13.83 14.38 9.57
N ILE A 33 -12.74 14.27 10.33
CA ILE A 33 -12.38 15.28 11.34
C ILE A 33 -11.81 16.50 10.62
N GLU A 34 -12.38 17.66 10.84
CA GLU A 34 -11.99 18.90 10.18
C GLU A 34 -10.50 19.21 10.37
N GLY A 35 -9.84 19.60 9.29
CA GLY A 35 -8.43 19.96 9.29
C GLY A 35 -7.46 18.81 9.11
N ASN A 36 -7.93 17.56 9.06
CA ASN A 36 -7.05 16.42 8.84
C ASN A 36 -6.79 16.17 7.36
N GLU A 37 -5.53 15.96 7.04
CA GLU A 37 -5.09 15.38 5.76
C GLU A 37 -4.66 13.94 6.04
N VAL A 38 -5.22 12.98 5.33
CA VAL A 38 -4.99 11.54 5.60
C VAL A 38 -4.42 10.86 4.38
N LEU A 39 -3.35 10.10 4.60
CA LEU A 39 -2.65 9.32 3.60
C LEU A 39 -2.62 7.87 4.08
N LEU A 40 -3.11 6.95 3.24
CA LEU A 40 -3.02 5.51 3.46
C LEU A 40 -1.95 4.94 2.53
N ILE A 41 -1.02 4.17 3.08
CA ILE A 41 0.08 3.57 2.32
C ILE A 41 0.00 2.05 2.44
N LEU A 42 -0.08 1.37 1.30
CA LEU A 42 -0.22 -0.08 1.20
C LEU A 42 0.79 -0.64 0.20
N PRO A 43 1.17 -1.93 0.33
CA PRO A 43 1.89 -2.59 -0.76
C PRO A 43 1.01 -2.74 -2.00
N TYR A 44 1.64 -2.65 -3.18
CA TYR A 44 0.95 -2.78 -4.46
C TYR A 44 0.89 -4.26 -4.88
N TYR A 45 -0.04 -4.98 -4.30
CA TYR A 45 -0.22 -6.40 -4.59
C TYR A 45 -0.72 -6.63 -6.02
N LYS A 46 -0.44 -7.82 -6.57
CA LYS A 46 -0.89 -8.19 -7.91
C LYS A 46 -2.40 -8.04 -8.09
N LYS A 47 -3.17 -8.39 -7.08
CA LYS A 47 -4.62 -8.23 -7.07
C LYS A 47 -5.06 -6.79 -7.36
N ILE A 48 -4.35 -5.82 -6.81
CA ILE A 48 -4.62 -4.40 -7.04
C ILE A 48 -4.14 -4.00 -8.45
N LYS A 49 -2.93 -4.40 -8.78
CA LYS A 49 -2.27 -4.08 -10.05
C LYS A 49 -3.09 -4.56 -11.25
N ASP A 50 -3.64 -5.76 -11.16
CA ASP A 50 -4.41 -6.39 -12.23
C ASP A 50 -5.87 -5.94 -12.26
N SER A 51 -6.35 -5.20 -11.26
CA SER A 51 -7.73 -4.75 -11.18
C SER A 51 -7.96 -3.48 -11.98
N GLU A 52 -8.98 -3.47 -12.82
CA GLU A 52 -9.41 -2.27 -13.54
C GLU A 52 -10.15 -1.28 -12.64
N LYS A 53 -10.55 -1.70 -11.44
CA LYS A 53 -11.28 -0.86 -10.48
C LYS A 53 -10.40 0.17 -9.79
N TYR A 54 -9.09 -0.04 -9.78
CA TYR A 54 -8.14 0.77 -9.01
C TYR A 54 -7.05 1.33 -9.91
N PRO A 55 -7.39 2.29 -10.79
CA PRO A 55 -6.38 2.92 -11.63
C PRO A 55 -5.43 3.75 -10.78
N THR A 56 -4.15 3.72 -11.14
CA THR A 56 -3.09 4.44 -10.43
C THR A 56 -2.24 5.23 -11.40
N GLU A 57 -1.52 6.23 -10.87
CA GLU A 57 -0.47 6.92 -11.60
C GLU A 57 0.85 6.82 -10.85
N LEU A 58 1.95 6.70 -11.59
CA LEU A 58 3.29 6.67 -11.00
C LEU A 58 3.69 8.09 -10.60
N LEU A 59 3.93 8.31 -9.29
CA LEU A 59 4.37 9.61 -8.78
C LEU A 59 5.88 9.74 -8.73
N SER A 60 6.57 8.68 -8.31
CA SER A 60 7.99 8.72 -8.03
C SER A 60 8.59 7.33 -8.09
N GLU A 61 9.88 7.27 -8.32
CA GLU A 61 10.67 6.04 -8.27
C GLU A 61 11.88 6.30 -7.39
N ILE A 62 12.10 5.43 -6.42
CA ILE A 62 13.25 5.51 -5.52
C ILE A 62 13.91 4.13 -5.44
N THR A 63 15.11 4.10 -4.88
CA THR A 63 15.80 2.85 -4.56
C THR A 63 15.78 2.66 -3.05
N VAL A 64 15.38 1.48 -2.61
CA VAL A 64 15.39 1.08 -1.20
C VAL A 64 16.51 0.08 -0.99
N GLN A 65 17.43 0.38 -0.09
CA GLN A 65 18.52 -0.54 0.25
C GLN A 65 18.07 -1.49 1.36
N LEU A 66 18.12 -2.78 1.08
CA LEU A 66 17.80 -3.84 2.02
C LEU A 66 19.04 -4.74 2.17
N GLY A 67 19.80 -4.53 3.26
CA GLY A 67 21.09 -5.17 3.42
C GLY A 67 22.06 -4.77 2.31
N TRP A 68 22.55 -5.77 1.56
CA TRP A 68 23.44 -5.54 0.41
C TRP A 68 22.69 -5.31 -0.91
N ARG A 69 21.36 -5.49 -0.90
CA ARG A 69 20.54 -5.36 -2.11
C ARG A 69 19.98 -3.95 -2.22
N GLN A 70 19.96 -3.44 -3.45
CA GLN A 70 19.24 -2.23 -3.81
C GLN A 70 18.00 -2.63 -4.59
N GLN A 71 16.82 -2.24 -4.08
CA GLN A 71 15.53 -2.63 -4.63
C GLN A 71 14.80 -1.43 -5.21
N TYR A 72 14.18 -1.64 -6.35
CA TYR A 72 13.29 -0.65 -6.96
C TYR A 72 12.09 -0.40 -6.04
N CYS A 73 11.67 0.86 -5.95
CA CYS A 73 10.45 1.25 -5.26
C CYS A 73 9.72 2.31 -6.08
N GLY A 74 8.61 1.92 -6.68
CA GLY A 74 7.69 2.86 -7.31
C GLY A 74 6.66 3.32 -6.28
N ILE A 75 6.32 4.59 -6.33
CA ILE A 75 5.24 5.17 -5.52
C ILE A 75 4.10 5.49 -6.47
N ARG A 76 2.97 4.81 -6.33
CA ARG A 76 1.79 5.00 -7.16
C ARG A 76 0.65 5.59 -6.35
N ARG A 77 -0.08 6.53 -6.95
CA ARG A 77 -1.25 7.15 -6.33
C ARG A 77 -2.52 6.57 -6.94
N LEU A 78 -3.45 6.17 -6.07
CA LEU A 78 -4.78 5.77 -6.49
C LEU A 78 -5.53 6.97 -7.06
N LEU A 79 -6.21 6.76 -8.20
CA LEU A 79 -7.08 7.76 -8.82
C LEU A 79 -8.55 7.44 -8.51
N GLY A 80 -9.38 8.47 -8.43
CA GLY A 80 -10.85 8.33 -8.37
C GLY A 80 -11.44 8.13 -6.99
N ARG A 81 -10.66 8.18 -5.91
CA ARG A 81 -11.23 8.14 -4.56
C ARG A 81 -11.74 9.52 -4.16
N GLU A 82 -13.00 9.59 -3.71
CA GLU A 82 -13.73 10.85 -3.54
C GLU A 82 -13.88 11.33 -2.10
N ASP A 83 -13.55 10.51 -1.10
CA ASP A 83 -13.69 10.88 0.30
C ASP A 83 -12.54 11.75 0.84
N GLY A 84 -11.60 12.11 -0.01
CA GLY A 84 -10.47 12.97 0.35
C GLY A 84 -9.27 12.24 0.94
N VAL A 85 -9.38 10.95 1.22
CA VAL A 85 -8.22 10.13 1.62
C VAL A 85 -7.34 9.89 0.41
N GLN A 86 -6.04 10.18 0.54
CA GLN A 86 -5.08 9.81 -0.48
C GLN A 86 -4.56 8.40 -0.22
N VAL A 87 -4.45 7.60 -1.27
CA VAL A 87 -3.92 6.23 -1.17
C VAL A 87 -2.69 6.12 -2.04
N LEU A 88 -1.58 5.73 -1.43
CA LEU A 88 -0.35 5.43 -2.15
C LEU A 88 -0.04 3.94 -2.05
N PHE A 89 0.48 3.39 -3.15
CA PHE A 89 0.93 2.01 -3.20
C PHE A 89 2.43 1.97 -3.41
N VAL A 90 3.11 1.12 -2.64
CA VAL A 90 4.53 0.83 -2.80
C VAL A 90 4.67 -0.30 -3.80
N ASP A 91 5.24 -0.01 -4.97
CA ASP A 91 5.31 -0.90 -6.12
C ASP A 91 6.68 -1.56 -6.23
N ASN A 92 6.69 -2.88 -6.05
CA ASN A 92 7.84 -3.74 -6.34
C ASN A 92 7.31 -5.12 -6.73
N ASP A 93 7.53 -5.53 -7.98
CA ASP A 93 7.00 -6.79 -8.48
C ASP A 93 7.62 -8.01 -7.81
N TYR A 94 8.89 -7.94 -7.42
CA TYR A 94 9.54 -9.06 -6.76
C TYR A 94 8.91 -9.38 -5.40
N TYR A 95 8.59 -8.36 -4.61
CA TYR A 95 8.03 -8.57 -3.27
C TYR A 95 6.50 -8.63 -3.25
N PHE A 96 5.83 -7.92 -4.13
CA PHE A 96 4.36 -7.78 -4.07
C PHE A 96 3.66 -7.99 -5.40
N GLY A 97 3.93 -7.16 -6.38
CA GLY A 97 3.15 -7.10 -7.62
C GLY A 97 3.24 -8.33 -8.52
N GLY A 98 4.29 -9.13 -8.39
CA GLY A 98 4.46 -10.38 -9.12
C GLY A 98 4.02 -11.62 -8.35
N ARG A 99 3.54 -11.48 -7.13
CA ARG A 99 3.17 -12.62 -6.27
C ARG A 99 1.71 -13.00 -6.47
N THR A 100 1.46 -14.27 -6.73
CA THR A 100 0.12 -14.80 -7.02
C THR A 100 -0.55 -15.45 -5.80
N GLY A 101 0.19 -15.68 -4.73
CA GLY A 101 -0.31 -16.29 -3.51
C GLY A 101 -1.09 -15.32 -2.62
N PRO A 102 -1.49 -15.77 -1.42
CA PRO A 102 -2.14 -14.90 -0.44
C PRO A 102 -1.21 -13.78 0.02
N ILE A 103 -1.75 -12.78 0.71
CA ILE A 103 -0.98 -11.63 1.21
C ILE A 103 0.17 -12.08 2.11
N TYR A 104 -0.08 -13.04 2.98
CA TYR A 104 0.91 -13.59 3.91
C TYR A 104 1.19 -15.05 3.61
N GLY A 105 2.30 -15.57 4.15
CA GLY A 105 2.63 -16.98 4.08
C GLY A 105 3.72 -17.34 3.09
N ASP A 106 4.33 -16.36 2.43
CA ASP A 106 5.50 -16.61 1.60
C ASP A 106 6.73 -16.82 2.46
N GLY A 107 7.66 -17.65 2.00
CA GLY A 107 8.86 -17.97 2.76
C GLY A 107 9.76 -16.78 3.04
N ASP A 108 9.63 -15.68 2.30
CA ASP A 108 10.42 -14.47 2.45
C ASP A 108 9.63 -13.30 3.04
N ASP A 109 8.54 -13.55 3.78
CA ASP A 109 7.72 -12.50 4.37
C ASP A 109 8.53 -11.51 5.20
N SER A 110 9.53 -11.96 5.94
CA SER A 110 10.39 -11.06 6.70
C SER A 110 11.06 -10.01 5.81
N ALA A 111 11.60 -10.43 4.67
CA ALA A 111 12.24 -9.51 3.72
C ALA A 111 11.22 -8.62 3.03
N ARG A 112 10.05 -9.15 2.65
CA ARG A 112 8.98 -8.40 2.00
C ARG A 112 8.52 -7.23 2.86
N PHE A 113 8.23 -7.47 4.12
CA PHE A 113 7.69 -6.43 5.00
C PHE A 113 8.79 -5.56 5.61
N ALA A 114 10.04 -6.04 5.73
CA ALA A 114 11.17 -5.17 6.01
C ALA A 114 11.39 -4.16 4.88
N TYR A 115 11.30 -4.59 3.63
CA TYR A 115 11.34 -3.71 2.46
C TYR A 115 10.24 -2.64 2.53
N PHE A 116 9.00 -3.06 2.75
CA PHE A 116 7.86 -2.14 2.84
C PHE A 116 8.05 -1.10 3.94
N SER A 117 8.53 -1.52 5.11
CA SER A 117 8.75 -0.62 6.24
C SER A 117 9.84 0.39 5.97
N LYS A 118 10.83 0.05 5.15
CA LYS A 118 11.96 0.93 4.82
C LYS A 118 11.64 1.86 3.65
N ALA A 119 10.76 1.45 2.79
CA ALA A 119 10.36 2.23 1.61
C ALA A 119 9.61 3.58 1.94
#